data_e1c690093101827bd59b689f2f6a3346
#
_entry.id   e1c690093101827bd59b689f2f6a3346
#
_cell.length_a   1.000
_cell.length_b   1.000
_cell.length_c   1.000
_cell.angle_alpha   90.00
_cell.angle_beta   90.00
_cell.angle_gamma   90.00
#
_symmetry.space_group_name_H-M   'P 1'
#
loop_
_entity.id
_entity.type
_entity.pdbx_description
1 polymer ?
#
loop_
_entity_poly.entity_id
_entity_poly.type
_entity_poly.pdbx_seq_one_letter_code
_entity_poly.pdbx_strand_id
1 'polypeptide(L)'
;MAPLKFPPVNRYLITSALPYANGPIHIGHLAGAYLPADIYTRFLKFKGFDAIHICGTDEHGVAITLAAYKEGISPRQLVDKYHDRIKKDFELMGIEFDHFSRTTRKIHYETSQKFFLRLHEKGYFEKRKVKQFYSPQEGKFLPDRYIIGTCPYCGYEEARGDQCEKCGRQLEPTQLINPRSAISGSSLELRETVHWFFKLSSLKRELEEWLKDKDWKPFVKEFALSWVEEIEDRAITRDLDWGVPVPLEDPDAKGKVLYVWFDAPIGYISATIEYLPDRWEDYWKDPQAKIIHFIGKDNIVFHTVIWPAMLMAHGEYNLPYDVPANAFLNLMGRKLSTSRGYAIWADELVNSVGQDIARYAIALYIPEKDDTDFNVREAFERTNSELVDSFGNLAHRVLSFINANFGGRVPHPNSLTSEDEELLNYISEKVSNYERNLLNYNFRLAQKDAVELSNAINRYFEHRRPWKLVKENPDRAKTVLFLSYQALKIVSALFYPYVPNSVMKLWDYMNLPAGKFDDFVKVSPDLAGNTIKESKVLYRKVEEDKINEWVDILNKRAGNERISIEDFKKVKMVI
;
A
#
# COMPACT_ATOMS: atom_id res chain seq x y z
N MET A 1 -8.80 -7.00 31.04
CA MET A 1 -8.53 -6.98 29.59
C MET A 1 -8.43 -8.42 29.10
N ALA A 2 -9.25 -8.83 28.14
CA ALA A 2 -9.11 -10.16 27.55
C ALA A 2 -7.75 -10.22 26.83
N PRO A 3 -6.95 -11.30 26.96
CA PRO A 3 -5.72 -11.44 26.23
C PRO A 3 -6.03 -11.39 24.74
N LEU A 4 -5.23 -10.63 23.97
CA LEU A 4 -5.26 -10.65 22.50
C LEU A 4 -5.05 -12.11 22.07
N LYS A 5 -6.13 -12.79 21.69
CA LYS A 5 -6.03 -14.11 21.08
C LYS A 5 -5.48 -13.91 19.69
N PHE A 6 -4.16 -14.04 19.54
CA PHE A 6 -3.59 -14.28 18.22
C PHE A 6 -4.27 -15.54 17.68
N PRO A 7 -4.82 -15.47 16.45
CA PRO A 7 -5.36 -16.68 15.86
C PRO A 7 -4.23 -17.72 15.73
N PRO A 8 -4.53 -19.01 15.84
CA PRO A 8 -3.53 -20.08 15.78
C PRO A 8 -2.82 -20.20 14.43
N VAL A 9 -3.16 -19.34 13.47
CA VAL A 9 -2.65 -19.37 12.11
C VAL A 9 -1.34 -18.59 12.03
N ASN A 10 -0.29 -19.29 11.62
CA ASN A 10 1.05 -18.74 11.48
C ASN A 10 1.37 -18.26 10.04
N ARG A 11 0.45 -18.41 9.06
CA ARG A 11 0.70 -18.17 7.64
C ARG A 11 -0.16 -17.05 7.08
N TYR A 12 0.50 -16.10 6.42
CA TYR A 12 -0.12 -14.92 5.82
C TYR A 12 0.34 -14.72 4.39
N LEU A 13 -0.60 -14.55 3.47
CA LEU A 13 -0.36 -14.03 2.14
C LEU A 13 -0.82 -12.57 2.11
N ILE A 14 0.12 -11.67 2.05
CA ILE A 14 -0.13 -10.24 1.90
C ILE A 14 0.02 -9.89 0.42
N THR A 15 -0.94 -9.18 -0.14
CA THR A 15 -0.85 -8.64 -1.49
C THR A 15 -1.08 -7.14 -1.49
N SER A 16 -0.47 -6.46 -2.43
CA SER A 16 -0.79 -5.06 -2.77
C SER A 16 -1.44 -5.01 -4.14
N ALA A 17 -2.40 -4.10 -4.33
CA ALA A 17 -3.03 -3.90 -5.63
C ALA A 17 -1.98 -3.74 -6.73
N LEU A 18 -2.15 -4.46 -7.84
CA LEU A 18 -1.21 -4.40 -8.96
C LEU A 18 -1.26 -3.02 -9.64
N PRO A 19 -0.18 -2.24 -9.64
CA PRO A 19 -0.16 -0.96 -10.35
C PRO A 19 -0.16 -1.18 -11.86
N TYR A 20 -0.88 -0.35 -12.60
CA TYR A 20 -0.80 -0.32 -14.06
C TYR A 20 0.59 0.10 -14.53
N ALA A 21 1.14 -0.66 -15.49
CA ALA A 21 2.44 -0.37 -16.07
C ALA A 21 2.37 0.76 -17.14
N ASN A 22 1.85 1.92 -16.76
CA ASN A 22 1.67 3.09 -17.64
C ASN A 22 2.13 4.42 -17.03
N GLY A 23 2.83 4.38 -15.90
CA GLY A 23 3.36 5.56 -15.23
C GLY A 23 4.21 5.20 -14.01
N PRO A 24 4.98 6.17 -13.48
CA PRO A 24 5.77 6.00 -12.26
C PRO A 24 4.89 6.01 -11.00
N ILE A 25 5.47 5.59 -9.89
CA ILE A 25 4.81 5.58 -8.58
C ILE A 25 4.92 6.95 -7.91
N HIS A 26 3.82 7.43 -7.34
CA HIS A 26 3.78 8.64 -6.52
C HIS A 26 3.31 8.36 -5.08
N ILE A 27 3.44 9.37 -4.20
CA ILE A 27 3.11 9.24 -2.77
C ILE A 27 1.69 8.75 -2.50
N GLY A 28 0.71 9.05 -3.36
CA GLY A 28 -0.66 8.56 -3.23
C GLY A 28 -0.77 7.04 -3.40
N HIS A 29 -0.04 6.47 -4.36
CA HIS A 29 0.05 5.02 -4.52
C HIS A 29 0.70 4.39 -3.30
N LEU A 30 1.82 4.98 -2.83
CA LEU A 30 2.56 4.49 -1.67
C LEU A 30 1.70 4.48 -0.40
N ALA A 31 1.03 5.59 -0.09
CA ALA A 31 0.17 5.70 1.08
C ALA A 31 -1.10 4.84 0.99
N GLY A 32 -1.62 4.65 -0.23
CA GLY A 32 -2.86 3.91 -0.46
C GLY A 32 -2.73 2.40 -0.28
N ALA A 33 -1.67 1.78 -0.79
CA ALA A 33 -1.58 0.32 -0.83
C ALA A 33 -0.22 -0.26 -0.44
N TYR A 34 0.90 0.37 -0.84
CA TYR A 34 2.20 -0.32 -0.79
C TYR A 34 2.93 -0.13 0.54
N LEU A 35 3.01 1.08 1.06
CA LEU A 35 3.66 1.34 2.35
C LEU A 35 2.91 0.69 3.53
N PRO A 36 1.56 0.77 3.62
CA PRO A 36 0.83 0.04 4.66
C PRO A 36 1.05 -1.47 4.62
N ALA A 37 1.06 -2.06 3.42
CA ALA A 37 1.32 -3.50 3.25
C ALA A 37 2.74 -3.88 3.69
N ASP A 38 3.74 -3.08 3.34
CA ASP A 38 5.13 -3.31 3.74
C ASP A 38 5.31 -3.18 5.26
N ILE A 39 4.75 -2.13 5.88
CA ILE A 39 4.77 -1.97 7.34
C ILE A 39 4.13 -3.18 8.03
N TYR A 40 2.97 -3.61 7.57
CA TYR A 40 2.24 -4.74 8.14
C TYR A 40 3.03 -6.05 7.96
N THR A 41 3.55 -6.30 6.77
CA THR A 41 4.33 -7.53 6.48
C THR A 41 5.61 -7.58 7.31
N ARG A 42 6.35 -6.46 7.41
CA ARG A 42 7.55 -6.38 8.27
C ARG A 42 7.21 -6.69 9.72
N PHE A 43 6.12 -6.15 10.22
CA PHE A 43 5.66 -6.44 11.57
C PHE A 43 5.32 -7.92 11.76
N LEU A 44 4.57 -8.55 10.83
CA LEU A 44 4.24 -9.98 10.91
C LEU A 44 5.50 -10.86 10.87
N LYS A 45 6.43 -10.57 9.96
CA LYS A 45 7.71 -11.30 9.88
C LYS A 45 8.54 -11.12 11.15
N PHE A 46 8.57 -9.92 11.71
CA PHE A 46 9.26 -9.63 12.96
C PHE A 46 8.61 -10.34 14.16
N LYS A 47 7.29 -10.52 14.16
CA LYS A 47 6.58 -11.38 15.13
C LYS A 47 6.91 -12.87 14.94
N GLY A 48 7.51 -13.26 13.83
CA GLY A 48 7.88 -14.63 13.51
C GLY A 48 6.81 -15.43 12.79
N PHE A 49 5.82 -14.75 12.18
CA PHE A 49 4.83 -15.41 11.30
C PHE A 49 5.44 -15.75 9.93
N ASP A 50 4.95 -16.84 9.31
CA ASP A 50 5.22 -17.19 7.92
C ASP A 50 4.39 -16.25 7.01
N ALA A 51 4.93 -15.07 6.73
CA ALA A 51 4.28 -14.03 5.94
C ALA A 51 5.05 -13.78 4.65
N ILE A 52 4.34 -13.75 3.52
CA ILE A 52 4.89 -13.36 2.22
C ILE A 52 4.12 -12.17 1.67
N HIS A 53 4.83 -11.26 0.99
CA HIS A 53 4.28 -10.09 0.32
C HIS A 53 4.44 -10.23 -1.19
N ILE A 54 3.32 -10.39 -1.89
CA ILE A 54 3.26 -10.61 -3.33
C ILE A 54 2.65 -9.39 -4.01
N CYS A 55 3.27 -8.95 -5.10
CA CYS A 55 2.76 -7.92 -5.99
C CYS A 55 3.25 -8.17 -7.42
N GLY A 56 2.99 -7.23 -8.29
CA GLY A 56 3.44 -7.22 -9.68
C GLY A 56 2.80 -6.07 -10.42
N THR A 57 3.10 -5.92 -11.72
CA THR A 57 2.45 -4.92 -12.57
C THR A 57 1.27 -5.51 -13.33
N ASP A 58 0.17 -4.74 -13.36
CA ASP A 58 -0.95 -4.97 -14.29
C ASP A 58 -0.59 -4.36 -15.65
N GLU A 59 -0.50 -5.23 -16.66
CA GLU A 59 0.08 -4.90 -17.96
C GLU A 59 -0.90 -5.04 -19.12
N HIS A 60 -2.16 -5.36 -18.84
CA HIS A 60 -3.17 -5.56 -19.85
C HIS A 60 -4.21 -4.43 -19.90
N GLY A 61 -5.10 -4.50 -20.88
CA GLY A 61 -6.26 -3.63 -20.98
C GLY A 61 -6.04 -2.30 -21.71
N VAL A 62 -7.13 -1.55 -21.78
CA VAL A 62 -7.26 -0.33 -22.60
C VAL A 62 -6.31 0.78 -22.14
N ALA A 63 -6.06 0.91 -20.83
CA ALA A 63 -5.19 1.94 -20.29
C ALA A 63 -3.75 1.80 -20.83
N ILE A 64 -3.26 0.57 -20.96
CA ILE A 64 -1.94 0.26 -21.51
C ILE A 64 -1.87 0.59 -23.00
N THR A 65 -2.85 0.12 -23.78
CA THR A 65 -2.86 0.34 -25.23
C THR A 65 -3.00 1.81 -25.60
N LEU A 66 -3.80 2.58 -24.85
CA LEU A 66 -3.91 4.04 -25.02
C LEU A 66 -2.62 4.78 -24.68
N ALA A 67 -1.95 4.39 -23.58
CA ALA A 67 -0.68 4.99 -23.19
C ALA A 67 0.41 4.69 -24.23
N ALA A 68 0.48 3.45 -24.71
CA ALA A 68 1.41 3.03 -25.76
C ALA A 68 1.18 3.82 -27.06
N TYR A 69 -0.09 3.98 -27.46
CA TYR A 69 -0.42 4.78 -28.63
C TYR A 69 0.02 6.24 -28.50
N LYS A 70 -0.20 6.87 -27.36
CA LYS A 70 0.23 8.25 -27.09
C LYS A 70 1.74 8.43 -27.13
N GLU A 71 2.49 7.42 -26.67
CA GLU A 71 3.96 7.42 -26.70
C GLU A 71 4.54 6.98 -28.06
N GLY A 72 3.71 6.50 -29.00
CA GLY A 72 4.15 6.01 -30.32
C GLY A 72 4.96 4.71 -30.25
N ILE A 73 4.75 3.88 -29.24
CA ILE A 73 5.44 2.61 -29.02
C ILE A 73 4.45 1.44 -28.90
N SER A 74 4.94 0.20 -28.96
CA SER A 74 4.10 -0.96 -28.75
C SER A 74 3.69 -1.13 -27.28
N PRO A 75 2.55 -1.78 -26.97
CA PRO A 75 2.17 -2.11 -25.60
C PRO A 75 3.26 -2.88 -24.85
N ARG A 76 3.97 -3.80 -25.51
CA ARG A 76 5.10 -4.54 -24.92
C ARG A 76 6.22 -3.59 -24.48
N GLN A 77 6.64 -2.67 -25.33
CA GLN A 77 7.67 -1.70 -24.99
C GLN A 77 7.27 -0.78 -23.83
N LEU A 78 5.99 -0.37 -23.82
CA LEU A 78 5.45 0.45 -22.72
C LEU A 78 5.54 -0.28 -21.38
N VAL A 79 4.99 -1.50 -21.32
CA VAL A 79 4.93 -2.25 -20.04
C VAL A 79 6.31 -2.68 -19.57
N ASP A 80 7.24 -3.01 -20.47
CA ASP A 80 8.63 -3.31 -20.10
C ASP A 80 9.29 -2.07 -19.44
N LYS A 81 9.13 -0.89 -20.06
CA LYS A 81 9.64 0.39 -19.53
C LYS A 81 9.09 0.70 -18.13
N TYR A 82 7.77 0.60 -17.95
CA TYR A 82 7.15 0.98 -16.68
C TYR A 82 7.22 -0.10 -15.61
N HIS A 83 7.26 -1.37 -15.97
CA HIS A 83 7.54 -2.44 -15.02
C HIS A 83 8.88 -2.21 -14.30
N ASP A 84 9.95 -1.99 -15.09
CA ASP A 84 11.28 -1.75 -14.53
C ASP A 84 11.34 -0.45 -13.71
N ARG A 85 10.64 0.60 -14.16
CA ARG A 85 10.55 1.86 -13.44
C ARG A 85 9.82 1.69 -12.11
N ILE A 86 8.66 1.07 -12.10
CA ILE A 86 7.84 0.84 -10.90
C ILE A 86 8.60 -0.01 -9.88
N LYS A 87 9.26 -1.08 -10.35
CA LYS A 87 10.09 -1.93 -9.49
C LYS A 87 11.20 -1.12 -8.81
N LYS A 88 11.89 -0.29 -9.58
CA LYS A 88 12.93 0.60 -9.04
C LYS A 88 12.38 1.63 -8.05
N ASP A 89 11.20 2.20 -8.32
CA ASP A 89 10.55 3.16 -7.41
C ASP A 89 10.24 2.50 -6.06
N PHE A 90 9.77 1.25 -6.05
CA PHE A 90 9.55 0.47 -4.83
C PHE A 90 10.85 0.13 -4.09
N GLU A 91 11.90 -0.28 -4.81
CA GLU A 91 13.23 -0.55 -4.23
C GLU A 91 13.81 0.71 -3.56
N LEU A 92 13.71 1.88 -4.22
CA LEU A 92 14.13 3.16 -3.64
C LEU A 92 13.36 3.51 -2.36
N MET A 93 12.06 3.23 -2.33
CA MET A 93 11.22 3.44 -1.15
C MET A 93 11.40 2.36 -0.07
N GLY A 94 12.23 1.34 -0.31
CA GLY A 94 12.41 0.21 0.60
C GLY A 94 11.13 -0.59 0.83
N ILE A 95 10.24 -0.64 -0.16
CA ILE A 95 9.10 -1.56 -0.15
C ILE A 95 9.62 -2.95 -0.54
N GLU A 96 9.50 -3.91 0.36
CA GLU A 96 9.96 -5.26 0.13
C GLU A 96 8.81 -6.18 -0.27
N PHE A 97 8.94 -6.74 -1.47
CA PHE A 97 8.12 -7.86 -1.91
C PHE A 97 8.97 -9.13 -1.86
N ASP A 98 8.38 -10.22 -1.38
CA ASP A 98 9.00 -11.54 -1.52
C ASP A 98 9.04 -11.96 -2.99
N HIS A 99 8.05 -11.53 -3.76
CA HIS A 99 8.07 -11.62 -5.21
C HIS A 99 7.31 -10.47 -5.87
N PHE A 100 7.92 -9.87 -6.90
CA PHE A 100 7.32 -8.83 -7.72
C PHE A 100 7.25 -9.33 -9.17
N SER A 101 6.06 -9.77 -9.59
CA SER A 101 5.80 -10.36 -10.89
C SER A 101 5.19 -9.36 -11.89
N ARG A 102 4.60 -9.87 -12.95
CA ARG A 102 3.89 -9.08 -13.98
C ARG A 102 2.89 -9.96 -14.75
N THR A 103 1.78 -9.38 -15.18
CA THR A 103 0.71 -10.13 -15.84
C THR A 103 1.04 -10.57 -17.29
N THR A 104 2.14 -10.12 -17.87
CA THR A 104 2.62 -10.61 -19.18
C THR A 104 3.56 -11.82 -19.09
N ARG A 105 3.73 -12.42 -17.93
CA ARG A 105 4.46 -13.68 -17.77
C ARG A 105 3.65 -14.87 -18.33
N LYS A 106 4.36 -15.84 -18.91
CA LYS A 106 3.75 -17.07 -19.42
C LYS A 106 2.91 -17.78 -18.35
N ILE A 107 3.43 -17.89 -17.14
CA ILE A 107 2.73 -18.50 -16.01
C ILE A 107 1.38 -17.81 -15.72
N HIS A 108 1.31 -16.48 -15.88
CA HIS A 108 0.07 -15.74 -15.69
C HIS A 108 -0.97 -16.08 -16.79
N TYR A 109 -0.54 -16.15 -18.05
CA TYR A 109 -1.42 -16.55 -19.16
C TYR A 109 -1.99 -17.95 -18.92
N GLU A 110 -1.14 -18.92 -18.60
CA GLU A 110 -1.55 -20.30 -18.34
C GLU A 110 -2.50 -20.41 -17.13
N THR A 111 -2.22 -19.69 -16.04
CA THR A 111 -3.05 -19.69 -14.83
C THR A 111 -4.41 -19.05 -15.12
N SER A 112 -4.43 -17.90 -15.81
CA SER A 112 -5.66 -17.19 -16.14
C SER A 112 -6.54 -18.00 -17.08
N GLN A 113 -5.96 -18.67 -18.08
CA GLN A 113 -6.68 -19.53 -19.01
C GLN A 113 -7.26 -20.77 -18.32
N LYS A 114 -6.49 -21.42 -17.45
CA LYS A 114 -6.99 -22.56 -16.64
C LYS A 114 -8.12 -22.13 -15.71
N PHE A 115 -7.98 -20.97 -15.06
CA PHE A 115 -9.02 -20.42 -14.19
C PHE A 115 -10.30 -20.12 -14.97
N PHE A 116 -10.20 -19.49 -16.13
CA PHE A 116 -11.32 -19.24 -17.02
C PHE A 116 -12.02 -20.53 -17.45
N LEU A 117 -11.27 -21.53 -17.93
CA LEU A 117 -11.82 -22.82 -18.35
C LEU A 117 -12.57 -23.51 -17.22
N ARG A 118 -12.06 -23.47 -16.00
CA ARG A 118 -12.72 -24.05 -14.83
C ARG A 118 -14.09 -23.41 -14.56
N LEU A 119 -14.18 -22.09 -14.64
CA LEU A 119 -15.47 -21.38 -14.48
C LEU A 119 -16.43 -21.68 -15.66
N HIS A 120 -15.88 -21.76 -16.87
CA HIS A 120 -16.65 -22.11 -18.06
C HIS A 120 -17.25 -23.52 -17.95
N GLU A 121 -16.45 -24.52 -17.60
CA GLU A 121 -16.91 -25.91 -17.40
C GLU A 121 -17.99 -26.03 -16.33
N LYS A 122 -17.90 -25.22 -15.27
CA LYS A 122 -18.92 -25.16 -14.19
C LYS A 122 -20.16 -24.37 -14.56
N GLY A 123 -20.25 -23.82 -15.78
CA GLY A 123 -21.44 -23.14 -16.31
C GLY A 123 -21.65 -21.71 -15.76
N TYR A 124 -20.59 -21.07 -15.22
CA TYR A 124 -20.70 -19.69 -14.74
C TYR A 124 -20.64 -18.63 -15.82
N PHE A 125 -20.41 -19.00 -17.09
CA PHE A 125 -20.38 -18.06 -18.20
C PHE A 125 -21.59 -18.26 -19.14
N GLU A 126 -22.09 -17.14 -19.64
CA GLU A 126 -23.12 -17.10 -20.64
C GLU A 126 -22.64 -16.31 -21.86
N LYS A 127 -22.81 -16.89 -23.03
CA LYS A 127 -22.49 -16.26 -24.31
C LYS A 127 -23.64 -15.34 -24.74
N ARG A 128 -23.37 -14.04 -24.90
CA ARG A 128 -24.37 -13.04 -25.29
C ARG A 128 -23.93 -12.21 -26.49
N LYS A 129 -24.86 -11.89 -27.37
CA LYS A 129 -24.66 -10.87 -28.41
C LYS A 129 -24.90 -9.50 -27.84
N VAL A 130 -23.99 -8.58 -28.12
CA VAL A 130 -24.06 -7.17 -27.69
C VAL A 130 -23.79 -6.24 -28.87
N LYS A 131 -24.32 -5.03 -28.83
CA LYS A 131 -23.99 -3.98 -29.80
C LYS A 131 -22.85 -3.15 -29.23
N GLN A 132 -21.79 -2.97 -30.01
CA GLN A 132 -20.62 -2.20 -29.63
C GLN A 132 -20.17 -1.33 -30.81
N PHE A 133 -19.52 -0.22 -30.51
CA PHE A 133 -19.01 0.64 -31.55
C PHE A 133 -17.80 0.02 -32.24
N TYR A 134 -17.87 0.02 -33.56
CA TYR A 134 -16.83 -0.42 -34.47
C TYR A 134 -16.32 0.77 -35.26
N SER A 135 -15.01 0.90 -35.39
CA SER A 135 -14.40 1.88 -36.27
C SER A 135 -14.01 1.26 -37.59
N PRO A 136 -14.66 1.67 -38.70
CA PRO A 136 -14.28 1.22 -40.05
C PRO A 136 -12.84 1.61 -40.40
N GLN A 137 -12.38 2.77 -39.90
CA GLN A 137 -11.03 3.30 -40.17
C GLN A 137 -9.95 2.48 -39.47
N GLU A 138 -10.14 2.09 -38.20
CA GLU A 138 -9.22 1.25 -37.46
C GLU A 138 -9.45 -0.25 -37.70
N GLY A 139 -10.55 -0.62 -38.36
CA GLY A 139 -10.90 -2.01 -38.70
C GLY A 139 -11.21 -2.87 -37.46
N LYS A 140 -11.67 -2.30 -36.34
CA LYS A 140 -11.88 -3.00 -35.09
C LYS A 140 -12.98 -2.40 -34.20
N PHE A 141 -13.48 -3.19 -33.27
CA PHE A 141 -14.32 -2.70 -32.18
C PHE A 141 -13.50 -1.84 -31.23
N LEU A 142 -14.11 -0.77 -30.72
CA LEU A 142 -13.47 0.13 -29.80
C LEU A 142 -14.01 -0.06 -28.40
N PRO A 143 -13.15 -0.26 -27.39
CA PRO A 143 -13.54 -0.21 -25.99
C PRO A 143 -14.00 1.18 -25.57
N ASP A 144 -14.77 1.24 -24.50
CA ASP A 144 -15.44 2.44 -24.00
C ASP A 144 -14.53 3.68 -23.92
N ARG A 145 -13.31 3.52 -23.45
CA ARG A 145 -12.32 4.63 -23.34
C ARG A 145 -11.72 5.10 -24.67
N TYR A 146 -11.87 4.32 -25.71
CA TYR A 146 -11.49 4.71 -27.08
C TYR A 146 -12.57 5.50 -27.80
N ILE A 147 -13.72 5.72 -27.16
CA ILE A 147 -14.85 6.46 -27.70
C ILE A 147 -14.95 7.77 -26.93
N ILE A 148 -15.00 8.87 -27.66
CA ILE A 148 -15.21 10.21 -27.14
C ILE A 148 -16.44 10.83 -27.82
N GLY A 149 -17.12 11.70 -27.09
CA GLY A 149 -18.27 12.43 -27.61
C GLY A 149 -18.77 13.45 -26.60
N THR A 150 -19.90 14.07 -26.92
CA THR A 150 -20.49 15.07 -26.02
C THR A 150 -21.28 14.38 -24.90
N CYS A 151 -20.98 14.72 -23.67
CA CYS A 151 -21.70 14.23 -22.49
C CYS A 151 -23.15 14.72 -22.51
N PRO A 152 -24.16 13.83 -22.43
CA PRO A 152 -25.57 14.22 -22.49
C PRO A 152 -26.02 15.01 -21.25
N TYR A 153 -25.24 14.98 -20.14
CA TYR A 153 -25.61 15.61 -18.88
C TYR A 153 -25.00 17.01 -18.67
N CYS A 154 -23.77 17.24 -19.15
CA CYS A 154 -23.08 18.52 -18.90
C CYS A 154 -22.56 19.21 -20.17
N GLY A 155 -22.77 18.63 -21.35
CA GLY A 155 -22.36 19.21 -22.63
C GLY A 155 -20.84 19.21 -22.89
N TYR A 156 -20.05 18.50 -22.10
CA TYR A 156 -18.60 18.38 -22.33
C TYR A 156 -18.32 17.53 -23.57
N GLU A 157 -17.63 18.10 -24.56
CA GLU A 157 -17.46 17.51 -25.89
C GLU A 157 -16.40 16.39 -26.01
N GLU A 158 -15.57 16.25 -24.97
CA GLU A 158 -14.49 15.27 -24.90
C GLU A 158 -14.76 14.18 -23.84
N ALA A 159 -16.03 13.95 -23.48
CA ALA A 159 -16.41 12.91 -22.53
C ALA A 159 -16.09 11.53 -23.09
N ARG A 160 -15.53 10.65 -22.23
CA ARG A 160 -15.24 9.27 -22.61
C ARG A 160 -16.44 8.37 -22.42
N GLY A 161 -16.46 7.24 -23.14
CA GLY A 161 -17.58 6.33 -23.14
C GLY A 161 -17.84 5.58 -21.82
N ASP A 162 -16.91 5.60 -20.88
CA ASP A 162 -17.07 4.98 -19.55
C ASP A 162 -17.42 6.02 -18.47
N GLN A 163 -16.92 7.26 -18.60
CA GLN A 163 -17.13 8.32 -17.61
C GLN A 163 -16.85 9.69 -18.20
N CYS A 164 -17.68 10.67 -17.84
CA CYS A 164 -17.39 12.06 -18.15
C CYS A 164 -16.36 12.65 -17.18
N GLU A 165 -15.20 13.05 -17.69
CA GLU A 165 -14.12 13.62 -16.87
C GLU A 165 -14.49 14.98 -16.23
N LYS A 166 -15.49 15.71 -16.80
CA LYS A 166 -15.93 17.01 -16.29
C LYS A 166 -16.93 16.89 -15.15
N CYS A 167 -18.00 16.10 -15.32
CA CYS A 167 -19.05 15.99 -14.31
C CYS A 167 -18.97 14.71 -13.47
N GLY A 168 -18.03 13.79 -13.77
CA GLY A 168 -17.80 12.57 -13.02
C GLY A 168 -18.84 11.47 -13.19
N ARG A 169 -19.88 11.67 -13.99
CA ARG A 169 -20.93 10.65 -14.20
C ARG A 169 -20.40 9.50 -15.03
N GLN A 170 -20.77 8.29 -14.62
CA GLN A 170 -20.59 7.10 -15.44
C GLN A 170 -21.48 7.18 -16.69
N LEU A 171 -20.97 6.71 -17.80
CA LEU A 171 -21.61 6.73 -19.11
C LEU A 171 -21.52 5.35 -19.75
N GLU A 172 -22.52 5.03 -20.57
CA GLU A 172 -22.39 4.01 -21.59
C GLU A 172 -21.99 4.68 -22.90
N PRO A 173 -21.11 4.08 -23.73
CA PRO A 173 -20.68 4.69 -24.99
C PRO A 173 -21.82 5.13 -25.89
N THR A 174 -22.94 4.39 -25.86
CA THR A 174 -24.14 4.67 -26.63
C THR A 174 -24.93 5.88 -26.18
N GLN A 175 -24.64 6.42 -24.99
CA GLN A 175 -25.25 7.64 -24.46
C GLN A 175 -24.56 8.92 -24.97
N LEU A 176 -23.31 8.78 -25.45
CA LEU A 176 -22.59 9.94 -25.97
C LEU A 176 -23.25 10.51 -27.21
N ILE A 177 -23.32 11.82 -27.28
CA ILE A 177 -23.78 12.56 -28.47
C ILE A 177 -22.59 12.69 -29.41
N ASN A 178 -22.80 12.35 -30.70
CA ASN A 178 -21.75 12.34 -31.74
C ASN A 178 -20.49 11.55 -31.33
N PRO A 179 -20.63 10.26 -31.01
CA PRO A 179 -19.50 9.42 -30.63
C PRO A 179 -18.51 9.28 -31.81
N ARG A 180 -17.21 9.43 -31.48
CA ARG A 180 -16.10 9.27 -32.45
C ARG A 180 -14.94 8.52 -31.82
N SER A 181 -14.05 7.99 -32.66
CA SER A 181 -12.82 7.37 -32.20
C SER A 181 -11.91 8.38 -31.50
N ALA A 182 -11.45 8.06 -30.31
CA ALA A 182 -10.43 8.85 -29.61
C ALA A 182 -9.02 8.72 -30.27
N ILE A 183 -8.84 7.76 -31.17
CA ILE A 183 -7.59 7.50 -31.89
C ILE A 183 -7.52 8.35 -33.14
N SER A 184 -8.49 8.19 -34.04
CA SER A 184 -8.49 8.79 -35.37
C SER A 184 -9.45 9.97 -35.53
N GLY A 185 -10.35 10.19 -34.57
CA GLY A 185 -11.46 11.16 -34.70
C GLY A 185 -12.56 10.71 -35.66
N SER A 186 -12.47 9.50 -36.23
CA SER A 186 -13.44 9.00 -37.21
C SER A 186 -14.80 8.69 -36.62
N SER A 187 -15.83 8.68 -37.48
CA SER A 187 -17.17 8.24 -37.13
C SER A 187 -17.19 6.75 -36.81
N LEU A 188 -18.12 6.34 -35.97
CA LEU A 188 -18.27 4.97 -35.48
C LEU A 188 -19.60 4.38 -35.93
N GLU A 189 -19.63 3.06 -36.08
CA GLU A 189 -20.79 2.28 -36.40
C GLU A 189 -21.13 1.32 -35.28
N LEU A 190 -22.41 1.15 -34.95
CA LEU A 190 -22.84 0.10 -34.04
C LEU A 190 -22.92 -1.24 -34.79
N ARG A 191 -22.12 -2.22 -34.35
CA ARG A 191 -22.12 -3.59 -34.86
C ARG A 191 -22.34 -4.60 -33.75
N GLU A 192 -22.86 -5.78 -34.11
CA GLU A 192 -22.95 -6.89 -33.17
C GLU A 192 -21.60 -7.55 -32.96
N THR A 193 -21.31 -7.87 -31.71
CA THR A 193 -20.22 -8.75 -31.30
C THR A 193 -20.70 -9.71 -30.23
N VAL A 194 -19.91 -10.70 -29.88
CA VAL A 194 -20.24 -11.72 -28.88
C VAL A 194 -19.28 -11.64 -27.74
N HIS A 195 -19.80 -11.64 -26.51
CA HIS A 195 -18.98 -11.70 -25.30
C HIS A 195 -19.48 -12.78 -24.34
N TRP A 196 -18.59 -13.29 -23.51
CA TRP A 196 -18.92 -14.17 -22.38
C TRP A 196 -19.16 -13.31 -21.15
N PHE A 197 -20.30 -13.53 -20.52
CA PHE A 197 -20.71 -12.84 -19.32
C PHE A 197 -20.58 -13.78 -18.13
N PHE A 198 -19.87 -13.33 -17.10
CA PHE A 198 -19.83 -14.02 -15.82
C PHE A 198 -21.17 -13.80 -15.10
N LYS A 199 -21.85 -14.89 -14.76
CA LYS A 199 -23.13 -14.90 -14.03
C LYS A 199 -22.94 -14.48 -12.57
N LEU A 200 -22.44 -13.28 -12.39
CA LEU A 200 -22.09 -12.72 -11.08
C LEU A 200 -23.33 -12.61 -10.20
N SER A 201 -24.49 -12.28 -10.77
CA SER A 201 -25.78 -12.20 -10.09
C SER A 201 -26.22 -13.54 -9.47
N SER A 202 -25.77 -14.67 -10.00
CA SER A 202 -26.09 -16.00 -9.45
C SER A 202 -25.42 -16.26 -8.09
N LEU A 203 -24.37 -15.52 -7.76
CA LEU A 203 -23.62 -15.62 -6.50
C LEU A 203 -24.02 -14.57 -5.45
N LYS A 204 -25.07 -13.79 -5.73
CA LYS A 204 -25.52 -12.68 -4.86
C LYS A 204 -25.69 -13.10 -3.41
N ARG A 205 -26.43 -14.19 -3.18
CA ARG A 205 -26.75 -14.65 -1.82
C ARG A 205 -25.49 -15.10 -1.06
N GLU A 206 -24.64 -15.87 -1.69
CA GLU A 206 -23.39 -16.37 -1.11
C GLU A 206 -22.45 -15.22 -0.77
N LEU A 207 -22.35 -14.21 -1.62
CA LEU A 207 -21.57 -12.99 -1.38
C LEU A 207 -22.12 -12.19 -0.20
N GLU A 208 -23.44 -11.98 -0.13
CA GLU A 208 -24.06 -11.26 0.98
C GLU A 208 -23.83 -11.96 2.32
N GLU A 209 -24.04 -13.28 2.38
CA GLU A 209 -23.83 -14.09 3.59
C GLU A 209 -22.36 -14.01 4.03
N TRP A 210 -21.43 -14.18 3.09
CA TRP A 210 -20.00 -14.11 3.37
C TRP A 210 -19.55 -12.71 3.84
N LEU A 211 -20.03 -11.63 3.19
CA LEU A 211 -19.69 -10.26 3.57
C LEU A 211 -20.25 -9.87 4.95
N LYS A 212 -21.47 -10.32 5.28
CA LYS A 212 -22.09 -10.04 6.59
C LYS A 212 -21.28 -10.62 7.76
N ASP A 213 -20.61 -11.74 7.52
CA ASP A 213 -19.75 -12.41 8.53
C ASP A 213 -18.35 -11.78 8.69
N LYS A 214 -17.99 -10.78 7.88
CA LYS A 214 -16.68 -10.15 7.93
C LYS A 214 -16.59 -9.03 8.98
N ASP A 215 -15.48 -9.03 9.72
CA ASP A 215 -15.11 -7.94 10.63
C ASP A 215 -14.10 -7.01 9.94
N TRP A 216 -14.51 -6.43 8.82
CA TRP A 216 -13.71 -5.51 8.02
C TRP A 216 -13.95 -4.06 8.42
N LYS A 217 -13.13 -3.13 7.93
CA LYS A 217 -13.39 -1.70 8.07
C LYS A 217 -14.83 -1.37 7.65
N PRO A 218 -15.62 -0.64 8.46
CA PRO A 218 -17.05 -0.42 8.19
C PRO A 218 -17.34 0.10 6.78
N PHE A 219 -16.61 1.13 6.33
CA PHE A 219 -16.83 1.71 5.01
C PHE A 219 -16.57 0.74 3.85
N VAL A 220 -15.62 -0.21 4.02
CA VAL A 220 -15.32 -1.24 3.01
C VAL A 220 -16.47 -2.24 2.93
N LYS A 221 -16.92 -2.72 4.08
CA LYS A 221 -18.02 -3.69 4.19
C LYS A 221 -19.34 -3.11 3.70
N GLU A 222 -19.67 -1.90 4.12
CA GLU A 222 -20.91 -1.20 3.72
C GLU A 222 -20.93 -0.94 2.21
N PHE A 223 -19.81 -0.48 1.65
CA PHE A 223 -19.70 -0.27 0.20
C PHE A 223 -19.84 -1.58 -0.58
N ALA A 224 -19.19 -2.66 -0.14
CA ALA A 224 -19.32 -3.96 -0.76
C ALA A 224 -20.76 -4.49 -0.74
N LEU A 225 -21.44 -4.41 0.40
CA LEU A 225 -22.83 -4.84 0.55
C LEU A 225 -23.78 -4.02 -0.34
N SER A 226 -23.61 -2.69 -0.39
CA SER A 226 -24.45 -1.84 -1.25
C SER A 226 -24.27 -2.18 -2.73
N TRP A 227 -23.08 -2.53 -3.15
CA TRP A 227 -22.81 -2.93 -4.54
C TRP A 227 -23.42 -4.30 -4.88
N VAL A 228 -23.42 -5.24 -3.92
CA VAL A 228 -24.04 -6.57 -4.09
C VAL A 228 -25.57 -6.48 -4.20
N GLU A 229 -26.21 -5.46 -3.61
CA GLU A 229 -27.66 -5.25 -3.77
C GLU A 229 -28.08 -5.07 -5.23
N GLU A 230 -27.25 -4.38 -6.02
CA GLU A 230 -27.49 -4.08 -7.44
C GLU A 230 -26.55 -4.89 -8.37
N ILE A 231 -26.14 -6.08 -7.93
CA ILE A 231 -25.17 -6.89 -8.67
C ILE A 231 -25.73 -7.38 -10.01
N GLU A 232 -24.96 -7.15 -11.07
CA GLU A 232 -25.28 -7.56 -12.44
C GLU A 232 -24.17 -8.44 -13.03
N ASP A 233 -24.55 -9.26 -14.02
CA ASP A 233 -23.58 -10.04 -14.80
C ASP A 233 -22.62 -9.14 -15.56
N ARG A 234 -21.37 -9.55 -15.68
CA ARG A 234 -20.30 -8.76 -16.29
C ARG A 234 -19.65 -9.48 -17.48
N ALA A 235 -19.49 -8.76 -18.59
CA ALA A 235 -18.71 -9.26 -19.71
C ALA A 235 -17.23 -9.39 -19.33
N ILE A 236 -16.69 -10.59 -19.47
CA ILE A 236 -15.31 -10.94 -19.09
C ILE A 236 -14.39 -11.17 -20.28
N THR A 237 -14.84 -10.86 -21.48
CA THR A 237 -14.05 -10.87 -22.70
C THR A 237 -14.09 -9.50 -23.36
N ARG A 238 -13.08 -9.19 -24.17
CA ARG A 238 -12.97 -7.92 -24.91
C ARG A 238 -12.45 -8.15 -26.32
N ASP A 239 -12.90 -7.31 -27.24
CA ASP A 239 -12.35 -7.20 -28.59
C ASP A 239 -11.09 -6.31 -28.53
N LEU A 240 -9.97 -6.88 -28.15
CA LEU A 240 -8.67 -6.22 -28.01
C LEU A 240 -7.54 -7.12 -28.51
N ASP A 241 -6.48 -6.50 -28.98
CA ASP A 241 -5.28 -7.21 -29.48
C ASP A 241 -4.23 -7.47 -28.37
N TRP A 242 -4.44 -6.87 -27.17
CA TRP A 242 -3.50 -6.92 -26.07
C TRP A 242 -4.15 -7.40 -24.77
N GLY A 243 -3.80 -8.58 -24.31
CA GLY A 243 -4.36 -9.26 -23.14
C GLY A 243 -4.14 -10.76 -23.19
N VAL A 244 -4.74 -11.48 -22.23
CA VAL A 244 -4.74 -12.96 -22.21
C VAL A 244 -5.75 -13.47 -23.21
N PRO A 245 -5.36 -14.26 -24.24
CA PRO A 245 -6.30 -14.81 -25.22
C PRO A 245 -7.37 -15.69 -24.57
N VAL A 246 -8.62 -15.58 -25.04
CA VAL A 246 -9.72 -16.46 -24.61
C VAL A 246 -9.43 -17.90 -25.04
N PRO A 247 -9.39 -18.88 -24.10
CA PRO A 247 -8.93 -20.24 -24.37
C PRO A 247 -10.05 -21.17 -24.86
N LEU A 248 -10.95 -20.71 -25.72
CA LEU A 248 -12.07 -21.50 -26.24
C LEU A 248 -11.88 -21.81 -27.71
N GLU A 249 -12.20 -23.04 -28.11
CA GLU A 249 -12.33 -23.47 -29.51
C GLU A 249 -13.70 -23.05 -30.11
N ASP A 250 -14.07 -21.80 -29.91
CA ASP A 250 -15.30 -21.19 -30.39
C ASP A 250 -14.95 -20.12 -31.45
N PRO A 251 -15.54 -20.13 -32.64
CA PRO A 251 -15.27 -19.11 -33.66
C PRO A 251 -15.45 -17.67 -33.15
N ASP A 252 -16.41 -17.43 -32.25
CA ASP A 252 -16.67 -16.11 -31.67
C ASP A 252 -15.60 -15.70 -30.62
N ALA A 253 -14.77 -16.63 -30.15
CA ALA A 253 -13.68 -16.35 -29.25
C ALA A 253 -12.38 -15.88 -29.96
N LYS A 254 -12.32 -16.15 -31.28
CA LYS A 254 -11.11 -15.81 -32.07
C LYS A 254 -10.84 -14.31 -32.05
N GLY A 255 -9.61 -13.93 -31.69
CA GLY A 255 -9.19 -12.53 -31.65
C GLY A 255 -9.72 -11.76 -30.44
N LYS A 256 -10.25 -12.45 -29.42
CA LYS A 256 -10.66 -11.85 -28.15
C LYS A 256 -9.70 -12.17 -27.02
N VAL A 257 -9.66 -11.28 -26.05
CA VAL A 257 -8.88 -11.45 -24.83
C VAL A 257 -9.77 -11.39 -23.59
N LEU A 258 -9.27 -11.91 -22.48
CA LEU A 258 -9.91 -11.75 -21.19
C LEU A 258 -9.93 -10.27 -20.79
N TYR A 259 -10.98 -9.84 -20.13
CA TYR A 259 -11.07 -8.51 -19.57
C TYR A 259 -10.04 -8.34 -18.46
N VAL A 260 -9.30 -7.23 -18.48
CA VAL A 260 -8.18 -7.00 -17.55
C VAL A 260 -8.55 -7.18 -16.08
N TRP A 261 -9.76 -6.83 -15.69
CA TRP A 261 -10.22 -6.99 -14.31
C TRP A 261 -10.64 -8.41 -13.95
N PHE A 262 -10.75 -9.28 -14.93
CA PHE A 262 -10.87 -10.73 -14.71
C PHE A 262 -9.48 -11.36 -14.55
N ASP A 263 -8.51 -11.03 -15.40
CA ASP A 263 -7.17 -11.65 -15.33
C ASP A 263 -6.27 -11.01 -14.25
N ALA A 264 -6.37 -9.71 -13.99
CA ALA A 264 -5.50 -9.01 -13.06
C ALA A 264 -5.45 -9.65 -11.64
N PRO A 265 -6.57 -9.95 -10.95
CA PRO A 265 -6.50 -10.55 -9.62
C PRO A 265 -5.96 -11.99 -9.62
N ILE A 266 -6.07 -12.72 -10.75
CA ILE A 266 -5.40 -14.02 -10.91
C ILE A 266 -3.88 -13.86 -10.87
N GLY A 267 -3.37 -12.66 -11.12
CA GLY A 267 -1.97 -12.27 -10.96
C GLY A 267 -1.42 -12.55 -9.57
N TYR A 268 -2.23 -12.47 -8.53
CA TYR A 268 -1.82 -12.84 -7.17
C TYR A 268 -1.52 -14.33 -7.05
N ILE A 269 -2.33 -15.17 -7.69
CA ILE A 269 -2.12 -16.63 -7.72
C ILE A 269 -0.89 -16.96 -8.56
N SER A 270 -0.82 -16.45 -9.80
CA SER A 270 0.28 -16.75 -10.72
C SER A 270 1.64 -16.29 -10.18
N ALA A 271 1.69 -15.13 -9.52
CA ALA A 271 2.90 -14.63 -8.86
C ALA A 271 3.31 -15.51 -7.66
N THR A 272 2.34 -16.03 -6.89
CA THR A 272 2.64 -16.97 -5.80
C THR A 272 3.18 -18.30 -6.34
N ILE A 273 2.61 -18.82 -7.44
CA ILE A 273 3.10 -20.02 -8.12
C ILE A 273 4.53 -19.80 -8.64
N GLU A 274 4.80 -18.65 -9.25
CA GLU A 274 6.13 -18.30 -9.76
C GLU A 274 7.17 -18.26 -8.64
N TYR A 275 6.81 -17.74 -7.47
CA TYR A 275 7.68 -17.61 -6.30
C TYR A 275 7.89 -18.94 -5.56
N LEU A 276 6.82 -19.68 -5.33
CA LEU A 276 6.81 -20.92 -4.52
C LEU A 276 6.11 -22.05 -5.28
N PRO A 277 6.69 -22.57 -6.38
CA PRO A 277 6.01 -23.54 -7.25
C PRO A 277 5.55 -24.80 -6.51
N ASP A 278 6.29 -25.24 -5.48
CA ASP A 278 5.99 -26.45 -4.70
C ASP A 278 5.14 -26.19 -3.43
N ARG A 279 4.91 -24.90 -3.08
CA ARG A 279 4.27 -24.51 -1.81
C ARG A 279 3.17 -23.45 -1.94
N TRP A 280 2.85 -22.98 -3.15
CA TRP A 280 1.85 -21.93 -3.36
C TRP A 280 0.46 -22.31 -2.82
N GLU A 281 0.12 -23.63 -2.83
CA GLU A 281 -1.15 -24.13 -2.29
C GLU A 281 -1.24 -23.97 -0.78
N ASP A 282 -0.12 -23.96 -0.05
CA ASP A 282 -0.08 -23.68 1.38
C ASP A 282 -0.70 -22.31 1.73
N TYR A 283 -0.67 -21.35 0.81
CA TYR A 283 -1.21 -20.02 1.00
C TYR A 283 -2.60 -19.85 0.40
N TRP A 284 -2.86 -20.49 -0.75
CA TRP A 284 -4.10 -20.30 -1.49
C TRP A 284 -5.18 -21.33 -1.20
N LYS A 285 -4.82 -22.53 -0.72
CA LYS A 285 -5.75 -23.65 -0.50
C LYS A 285 -5.82 -24.15 0.94
N ASP A 286 -4.82 -23.89 1.77
CA ASP A 286 -4.87 -24.22 3.18
C ASP A 286 -5.87 -23.30 3.91
N PRO A 287 -6.99 -23.82 4.49
CA PRO A 287 -7.99 -22.99 5.15
C PRO A 287 -7.46 -22.18 6.34
N GLN A 288 -6.28 -22.54 6.87
CA GLN A 288 -5.64 -21.82 7.96
C GLN A 288 -4.82 -20.61 7.48
N ALA A 289 -4.48 -20.52 6.20
CA ALA A 289 -3.78 -19.37 5.65
C ALA A 289 -4.68 -18.14 5.54
N LYS A 290 -4.14 -16.97 5.86
CA LYS A 290 -4.85 -15.69 5.79
C LYS A 290 -4.38 -14.89 4.58
N ILE A 291 -5.29 -14.62 3.66
CA ILE A 291 -5.06 -13.77 2.50
C ILE A 291 -5.56 -12.36 2.82
N ILE A 292 -4.66 -11.38 2.76
CA ILE A 292 -4.96 -9.97 3.05
C ILE A 292 -4.57 -9.11 1.86
N HIS A 293 -5.54 -8.40 1.27
CA HIS A 293 -5.35 -7.54 0.11
C HIS A 293 -5.30 -6.07 0.52
N PHE A 294 -4.12 -5.43 0.45
CA PHE A 294 -3.97 -3.99 0.63
C PHE A 294 -4.26 -3.25 -0.68
N ILE A 295 -5.25 -2.37 -0.66
CA ILE A 295 -5.76 -1.69 -1.83
C ILE A 295 -6.13 -0.23 -1.56
N GLY A 296 -6.26 0.58 -2.61
CA GLY A 296 -6.97 1.87 -2.55
C GLY A 296 -8.48 1.67 -2.68
N LYS A 297 -9.27 2.64 -2.23
CA LYS A 297 -10.75 2.57 -2.23
C LYS A 297 -11.38 2.38 -3.61
N ASP A 298 -10.69 2.77 -4.67
CA ASP A 298 -11.11 2.57 -6.06
C ASP A 298 -11.12 1.10 -6.48
N ASN A 299 -10.44 0.23 -5.73
CA ASN A 299 -10.36 -1.20 -5.97
C ASN A 299 -11.27 -2.04 -5.03
N ILE A 300 -12.10 -1.41 -4.20
CA ILE A 300 -12.95 -2.14 -3.23
C ILE A 300 -13.83 -3.16 -3.93
N VAL A 301 -14.61 -2.77 -4.95
CA VAL A 301 -15.53 -3.68 -5.65
C VAL A 301 -14.82 -4.92 -6.17
N PHE A 302 -13.61 -4.74 -6.72
CA PHE A 302 -12.85 -5.87 -7.27
C PHE A 302 -12.44 -6.87 -6.22
N HIS A 303 -11.89 -6.41 -5.10
CA HIS A 303 -11.31 -7.28 -4.08
C HIS A 303 -12.33 -7.78 -3.05
N THR A 304 -13.51 -7.13 -2.96
CA THR A 304 -14.54 -7.51 -1.99
C THR A 304 -15.76 -8.19 -2.61
N VAL A 305 -15.96 -8.07 -3.93
CA VAL A 305 -17.12 -8.64 -4.62
C VAL A 305 -16.69 -9.50 -5.81
N ILE A 306 -16.08 -8.91 -6.83
CA ILE A 306 -15.80 -9.63 -8.10
C ILE A 306 -14.78 -10.75 -7.88
N TRP A 307 -13.66 -10.46 -7.25
CA TRP A 307 -12.62 -11.45 -6.96
C TRP A 307 -13.10 -12.57 -6.04
N PRO A 308 -13.76 -12.31 -4.90
CA PRO A 308 -14.37 -13.35 -4.09
C PRO A 308 -15.39 -14.19 -4.85
N ALA A 309 -16.23 -13.59 -5.69
CA ALA A 309 -17.17 -14.32 -6.53
C ALA A 309 -16.46 -15.28 -7.50
N MET A 310 -15.36 -14.83 -8.11
CA MET A 310 -14.54 -15.69 -8.98
C MET A 310 -13.95 -16.88 -8.21
N LEU A 311 -13.45 -16.64 -6.99
CA LEU A 311 -12.90 -17.68 -6.12
C LEU A 311 -13.99 -18.66 -5.65
N MET A 312 -15.18 -18.17 -5.29
CA MET A 312 -16.36 -19.00 -4.94
C MET A 312 -16.78 -19.88 -6.12
N ALA A 313 -16.89 -19.29 -7.32
CA ALA A 313 -17.22 -20.02 -8.53
C ALA A 313 -16.18 -21.11 -8.85
N HIS A 314 -14.90 -20.83 -8.68
CA HIS A 314 -13.82 -21.79 -8.85
C HIS A 314 -13.91 -22.93 -7.83
N GLY A 315 -14.05 -22.61 -6.56
CA GLY A 315 -14.34 -23.53 -5.46
C GLY A 315 -13.13 -24.24 -4.85
N GLU A 316 -11.90 -23.87 -5.24
CA GLU A 316 -10.68 -24.53 -4.73
C GLU A 316 -9.75 -23.60 -3.95
N TYR A 317 -10.02 -22.30 -3.94
CA TYR A 317 -9.17 -21.30 -3.32
C TYR A 317 -9.78 -20.73 -2.04
N ASN A 318 -8.92 -20.30 -1.14
CA ASN A 318 -9.31 -19.52 0.02
C ASN A 318 -9.89 -18.17 -0.42
N LEU A 319 -10.92 -17.72 0.27
CA LEU A 319 -11.44 -16.37 0.12
C LEU A 319 -10.59 -15.35 0.90
N PRO A 320 -10.59 -14.07 0.54
CA PRO A 320 -9.88 -13.05 1.29
C PRO A 320 -10.28 -13.05 2.77
N TYR A 321 -9.27 -13.10 3.64
CA TYR A 321 -9.46 -12.97 5.08
C TYR A 321 -9.83 -11.53 5.43
N ASP A 322 -9.08 -10.57 4.88
CA ASP A 322 -9.33 -9.14 5.04
C ASP A 322 -8.95 -8.34 3.79
N VAL A 323 -9.57 -7.18 3.64
CA VAL A 323 -9.31 -6.23 2.56
C VAL A 323 -9.18 -4.82 3.16
N PRO A 324 -8.02 -4.49 3.76
CA PRO A 324 -7.78 -3.17 4.35
C PRO A 324 -7.59 -2.11 3.26
N ALA A 325 -8.71 -1.63 2.71
CA ALA A 325 -8.70 -0.52 1.77
C ALA A 325 -8.38 0.80 2.48
N ASN A 326 -7.63 1.66 1.80
CA ASN A 326 -7.35 3.02 2.21
C ASN A 326 -8.05 4.02 1.27
N ALA A 327 -8.43 5.18 1.81
CA ALA A 327 -8.99 6.28 1.07
C ALA A 327 -7.92 6.97 0.18
N PHE A 328 -8.16 8.18 -0.34
CA PHE A 328 -7.20 8.86 -1.19
C PHE A 328 -6.30 9.80 -0.39
N LEU A 329 -5.05 9.87 -0.80
CA LEU A 329 -4.13 10.92 -0.40
C LEU A 329 -4.26 12.08 -1.39
N ASN A 330 -4.60 13.26 -0.89
CA ASN A 330 -4.48 14.51 -1.62
C ASN A 330 -3.10 15.13 -1.37
N LEU A 331 -2.74 16.12 -2.17
CA LEU A 331 -1.49 16.84 -2.08
C LEU A 331 -1.76 18.34 -2.08
N MET A 332 -1.42 19.03 -0.98
CA MET A 332 -1.59 20.47 -0.85
C MET A 332 -3.02 20.93 -1.22
N GLY A 333 -4.04 20.23 -0.70
CA GLY A 333 -5.45 20.51 -0.95
C GLY A 333 -6.01 20.07 -2.30
N ARG A 334 -5.23 19.34 -3.12
CA ARG A 334 -5.62 18.92 -4.48
C ARG A 334 -5.45 17.42 -4.69
N LYS A 335 -6.24 16.87 -5.61
CA LYS A 335 -6.09 15.49 -6.03
C LYS A 335 -4.77 15.29 -6.79
N LEU A 336 -4.04 14.26 -6.45
CA LEU A 336 -2.89 13.77 -7.22
C LEU A 336 -3.33 13.38 -8.63
N SER A 337 -2.50 13.65 -9.63
CA SER A 337 -2.80 13.35 -11.03
C SER A 337 -1.54 12.99 -11.81
N THR A 338 -1.38 11.73 -12.14
CA THR A 338 -0.30 11.24 -13.00
C THR A 338 -0.36 11.89 -14.38
N SER A 339 -1.54 11.96 -15.00
CA SER A 339 -1.71 12.48 -16.36
C SER A 339 -1.43 13.98 -16.48
N ARG A 340 -1.63 14.75 -15.42
CA ARG A 340 -1.34 16.19 -15.36
C ARG A 340 0.03 16.50 -14.74
N GLY A 341 0.77 15.49 -14.30
CA GLY A 341 2.07 15.66 -13.65
C GLY A 341 2.02 16.31 -12.27
N TYR A 342 0.81 16.44 -11.65
CA TYR A 342 0.66 16.99 -10.31
C TYR A 342 0.79 15.87 -9.27
N ALA A 343 2.01 15.58 -8.88
CA ALA A 343 2.36 14.54 -7.93
C ALA A 343 3.75 14.80 -7.31
N ILE A 344 4.07 14.08 -6.24
CA ILE A 344 5.42 13.84 -5.75
C ILE A 344 5.77 12.40 -6.10
N TRP A 345 6.77 12.22 -6.95
CA TRP A 345 7.22 10.91 -7.41
C TRP A 345 8.12 10.26 -6.37
N ALA A 346 8.09 8.93 -6.29
CA ALA A 346 8.85 8.17 -5.29
C ALA A 346 10.36 8.44 -5.36
N ASP A 347 10.94 8.41 -6.57
CA ASP A 347 12.36 8.65 -6.79
C ASP A 347 12.77 10.09 -6.43
N GLU A 348 11.97 11.09 -6.79
CA GLU A 348 12.25 12.49 -6.45
C GLU A 348 12.28 12.70 -4.94
N LEU A 349 11.31 12.12 -4.22
CA LEU A 349 11.22 12.25 -2.77
C LEU A 349 12.41 11.58 -2.08
N VAL A 350 12.71 10.33 -2.43
CA VAL A 350 13.83 9.59 -1.81
C VAL A 350 15.17 10.27 -2.11
N ASN A 351 15.39 10.71 -3.34
CA ASN A 351 16.63 11.42 -3.70
C ASN A 351 16.78 12.75 -2.97
N SER A 352 15.67 13.39 -2.59
CA SER A 352 15.66 14.67 -1.89
C SER A 352 15.93 14.53 -0.39
N VAL A 353 15.27 13.57 0.29
CA VAL A 353 15.27 13.51 1.77
C VAL A 353 15.78 12.19 2.34
N GLY A 354 16.01 11.20 1.50
CA GLY A 354 16.39 9.84 1.91
C GLY A 354 15.20 8.92 2.20
N GLN A 355 15.45 7.63 2.13
CA GLN A 355 14.41 6.58 2.16
C GLN A 355 13.57 6.61 3.44
N ASP A 356 14.21 6.54 4.62
CA ASP A 356 13.49 6.43 5.90
C ASP A 356 12.71 7.71 6.25
N ILE A 357 13.23 8.88 5.91
CA ILE A 357 12.51 10.16 6.07
C ILE A 357 11.29 10.20 5.15
N ALA A 358 11.44 9.79 3.89
CA ALA A 358 10.34 9.71 2.93
C ALA A 358 9.25 8.75 3.42
N ARG A 359 9.62 7.53 3.86
CA ARG A 359 8.70 6.53 4.41
C ARG A 359 7.95 7.06 5.63
N TYR A 360 8.68 7.67 6.56
CA TYR A 360 8.10 8.21 7.79
C TYR A 360 7.09 9.33 7.49
N ALA A 361 7.46 10.28 6.63
CA ALA A 361 6.61 11.39 6.23
C ALA A 361 5.30 10.91 5.56
N ILE A 362 5.39 9.93 4.65
CA ILE A 362 4.19 9.36 4.00
C ILE A 362 3.32 8.61 5.02
N ALA A 363 3.92 7.87 5.95
CA ALA A 363 3.19 7.09 6.96
C ALA A 363 2.32 7.97 7.88
N LEU A 364 2.73 9.22 8.14
CA LEU A 364 1.92 10.20 8.88
C LEU A 364 0.56 10.50 8.25
N TYR A 365 0.42 10.23 6.96
CA TYR A 365 -0.76 10.60 6.16
C TYR A 365 -1.45 9.41 5.49
N ILE A 366 -1.15 8.16 5.88
CA ILE A 366 -1.88 6.99 5.37
C ILE A 366 -3.38 7.22 5.56
N PRO A 367 -4.18 7.18 4.48
CA PRO A 367 -5.60 7.53 4.52
C PRO A 367 -6.47 6.34 4.96
N GLU A 368 -6.32 5.91 6.22
CA GLU A 368 -6.86 4.66 6.76
C GLU A 368 -8.39 4.59 6.76
N LYS A 369 -9.06 5.72 6.93
CA LYS A 369 -10.52 5.84 7.05
C LYS A 369 -11.09 6.81 6.04
N ASP A 370 -10.52 8.01 5.99
CA ASP A 370 -10.96 9.13 5.17
C ASP A 370 -9.81 9.65 4.33
N ASP A 371 -10.12 10.45 3.31
CA ASP A 371 -9.11 11.12 2.50
C ASP A 371 -8.22 11.99 3.40
N THR A 372 -6.92 11.94 3.17
CA THR A 372 -5.94 12.77 3.86
C THR A 372 -5.28 13.74 2.89
N ASP A 373 -4.67 14.79 3.42
CA ASP A 373 -3.98 15.79 2.61
C ASP A 373 -2.51 15.91 3.02
N PHE A 374 -1.60 15.55 2.13
CA PHE A 374 -0.17 15.64 2.36
C PHE A 374 0.28 17.09 2.19
N ASN A 375 0.46 17.77 3.31
CA ASN A 375 1.08 19.08 3.36
C ASN A 375 2.59 18.90 3.53
N VAL A 376 3.37 19.27 2.51
CA VAL A 376 4.83 19.09 2.49
C VAL A 376 5.52 19.74 3.69
N ARG A 377 5.14 20.97 4.04
CA ARG A 377 5.73 21.68 5.18
C ARG A 377 5.44 20.95 6.49
N GLU A 378 4.18 20.70 6.78
CA GLU A 378 3.76 20.01 8.00
C GLU A 378 4.38 18.61 8.08
N ALA A 379 4.41 17.87 6.98
CA ALA A 379 4.98 16.52 6.92
C ALA A 379 6.46 16.50 7.32
N PHE A 380 7.25 17.43 6.80
CA PHE A 380 8.69 17.47 7.13
C PHE A 380 8.97 18.10 8.49
N GLU A 381 8.20 19.11 8.91
CA GLU A 381 8.31 19.65 10.28
C GLU A 381 8.00 18.57 11.33
N ARG A 382 6.94 17.78 11.12
CA ARG A 382 6.61 16.65 11.99
C ARG A 382 7.67 15.56 11.94
N THR A 383 8.15 15.21 10.77
CA THR A 383 9.22 14.21 10.61
C THR A 383 10.49 14.67 11.34
N ASN A 384 10.87 15.93 11.24
CA ASN A 384 11.99 16.50 11.99
C ASN A 384 11.78 16.40 13.51
N SER A 385 10.61 16.79 14.00
CA SER A 385 10.29 16.76 15.42
C SER A 385 10.20 15.35 15.99
N GLU A 386 9.47 14.46 15.31
CA GLU A 386 9.11 13.13 15.82
C GLU A 386 10.22 12.10 15.59
N LEU A 387 10.78 12.05 14.37
CA LEU A 387 11.80 11.06 14.01
C LEU A 387 13.21 11.54 14.35
N VAL A 388 13.58 12.77 13.97
CA VAL A 388 14.95 13.25 14.12
C VAL A 388 15.20 13.72 15.55
N ASP A 389 14.40 14.68 16.05
CA ASP A 389 14.62 15.31 17.36
C ASP A 389 14.19 14.43 18.53
N SER A 390 13.16 13.59 18.37
CA SER A 390 12.74 12.67 19.42
C SER A 390 13.53 11.36 19.36
N PHE A 391 13.32 10.53 18.36
CA PHE A 391 13.90 9.18 18.31
C PHE A 391 15.39 9.19 17.97
N GLY A 392 15.80 9.92 16.95
CA GLY A 392 17.21 10.01 16.53
C GLY A 392 18.11 10.60 17.62
N ASN A 393 17.66 11.67 18.26
CA ASN A 393 18.38 12.30 19.35
C ASN A 393 18.45 11.40 20.61
N LEU A 394 17.34 10.69 20.94
CA LEU A 394 17.34 9.71 22.02
C LEU A 394 18.42 8.65 21.81
N ALA A 395 18.47 8.05 20.61
CA ALA A 395 19.47 7.05 20.27
C ALA A 395 20.90 7.60 20.44
N HIS A 396 21.15 8.78 19.88
CA HIS A 396 22.47 9.43 19.99
C HIS A 396 22.86 9.72 21.44
N ARG A 397 21.96 10.29 22.23
CA ARG A 397 22.25 10.66 23.64
C ARG A 397 22.56 9.44 24.51
N VAL A 398 21.75 8.38 24.41
CA VAL A 398 21.92 7.16 25.21
C VAL A 398 23.24 6.47 24.87
N LEU A 399 23.50 6.23 23.57
CA LEU A 399 24.71 5.51 23.14
C LEU A 399 25.97 6.32 23.36
N SER A 400 25.99 7.63 23.06
CA SER A 400 27.13 8.49 23.29
C SER A 400 27.46 8.61 24.77
N PHE A 401 26.46 8.65 25.65
CA PHE A 401 26.66 8.73 27.08
C PHE A 401 27.27 7.44 27.65
N ILE A 402 26.81 6.28 27.21
CA ILE A 402 27.38 4.97 27.57
C ILE A 402 28.83 4.87 27.08
N ASN A 403 29.09 5.29 25.84
CA ASN A 403 30.45 5.29 25.31
C ASN A 403 31.39 6.17 26.12
N ALA A 404 30.98 7.40 26.43
CA ALA A 404 31.83 8.39 27.13
C ALA A 404 32.11 8.06 28.62
N ASN A 405 31.15 7.46 29.31
CA ASN A 405 31.21 7.29 30.76
C ASN A 405 31.41 5.84 31.22
N PHE A 406 31.13 4.86 30.35
CA PHE A 406 31.22 3.42 30.67
C PHE A 406 32.07 2.64 29.66
N GLY A 407 32.88 3.33 28.86
CA GLY A 407 33.79 2.70 27.90
C GLY A 407 33.06 1.83 26.88
N GLY A 408 31.85 2.22 26.48
CA GLY A 408 31.02 1.48 25.53
C GLY A 408 30.40 0.19 26.10
N ARG A 409 30.39 -0.02 27.40
CA ARG A 409 29.75 -1.16 28.05
C ARG A 409 28.45 -0.77 28.72
N VAL A 410 27.37 -1.47 28.40
CA VAL A 410 26.08 -1.29 29.07
C VAL A 410 26.24 -1.63 30.56
N PRO A 411 25.96 -0.71 31.49
CA PRO A 411 26.20 -0.96 32.91
C PRO A 411 25.20 -1.99 33.47
N HIS A 412 25.65 -2.68 34.55
CA HIS A 412 24.74 -3.56 35.31
C HIS A 412 23.83 -2.71 36.20
N PRO A 413 22.53 -2.93 36.18
CA PRO A 413 21.58 -2.20 37.03
C PRO A 413 21.68 -2.64 38.47
N ASN A 414 21.31 -1.73 39.38
CA ASN A 414 21.03 -2.02 40.78
C ASN A 414 19.52 -2.05 41.04
N SER A 415 19.05 -1.67 42.21
CA SER A 415 17.63 -1.60 42.55
C SER A 415 16.86 -0.59 41.72
N LEU A 416 15.62 -0.89 41.42
CA LEU A 416 14.66 0.00 40.76
C LEU A 416 14.02 0.94 41.78
N THR A 417 13.61 2.11 41.34
CA THR A 417 12.77 3.05 42.07
C THR A 417 11.35 3.04 41.52
N SER A 418 10.41 3.65 42.23
CA SER A 418 9.02 3.77 41.75
C SER A 418 8.91 4.40 40.36
N GLU A 419 9.74 5.40 40.07
CA GLU A 419 9.72 6.07 38.76
C GLU A 419 10.31 5.20 37.63
N ASP A 420 11.20 4.26 37.95
CA ASP A 420 11.64 3.24 36.98
C ASP A 420 10.52 2.27 36.66
N GLU A 421 9.78 1.85 37.69
CA GLU A 421 8.61 0.98 37.53
C GLU A 421 7.50 1.69 36.75
N GLU A 422 7.27 2.98 36.97
CA GLU A 422 6.35 3.79 36.19
C GLU A 422 6.73 3.82 34.69
N LEU A 423 8.02 4.00 34.38
CA LEU A 423 8.50 3.93 32.99
C LEU A 423 8.24 2.55 32.39
N LEU A 424 8.56 1.47 33.09
CA LEU A 424 8.38 0.10 32.60
C LEU A 424 6.89 -0.22 32.37
N ASN A 425 6.02 0.24 33.25
CA ASN A 425 4.57 0.09 33.08
C ASN A 425 4.06 0.87 31.85
N TYR A 426 4.53 2.10 31.64
CA TYR A 426 4.17 2.89 30.47
C TYR A 426 4.69 2.25 29.18
N ILE A 427 5.89 1.71 29.16
CA ILE A 427 6.44 0.94 28.04
C ILE A 427 5.50 -0.23 27.69
N SER A 428 5.12 -1.03 28.69
CA SER A 428 4.24 -2.19 28.49
C SER A 428 2.89 -1.80 27.92
N GLU A 429 2.30 -0.71 28.41
CA GLU A 429 1.05 -0.16 27.88
C GLU A 429 1.19 0.25 26.40
N LYS A 430 2.25 1.02 26.08
CA LYS A 430 2.48 1.51 24.70
C LYS A 430 2.77 0.39 23.72
N VAL A 431 3.54 -0.61 24.10
CA VAL A 431 3.77 -1.81 23.28
C VAL A 431 2.46 -2.52 22.98
N SER A 432 1.62 -2.73 23.98
CA SER A 432 0.31 -3.39 23.82
C SER A 432 -0.64 -2.59 22.90
N ASN A 433 -0.65 -1.26 23.03
CA ASN A 433 -1.43 -0.38 22.16
C ASN A 433 -0.92 -0.42 20.72
N TYR A 434 0.39 -0.35 20.53
CA TYR A 434 1.05 -0.43 19.23
C TYR A 434 0.70 -1.72 18.48
N GLU A 435 0.84 -2.88 19.13
CA GLU A 435 0.50 -4.17 18.53
C GLU A 435 -0.97 -4.23 18.10
N ARG A 436 -1.88 -3.79 18.98
CA ARG A 436 -3.31 -3.73 18.69
C ARG A 436 -3.59 -2.81 17.50
N ASN A 437 -2.97 -1.65 17.46
CA ASN A 437 -3.14 -0.69 16.37
C ASN A 437 -2.65 -1.24 15.04
N LEU A 438 -1.47 -1.87 15.00
CA LEU A 438 -0.97 -2.49 13.76
C LEU A 438 -1.86 -3.63 13.28
N LEU A 439 -2.29 -4.52 14.17
CA LEU A 439 -3.15 -5.65 13.80
C LEU A 439 -4.53 -5.20 13.28
N ASN A 440 -4.98 -4.02 13.66
CA ASN A 440 -6.22 -3.41 13.18
C ASN A 440 -6.00 -2.37 12.06
N TYR A 441 -4.84 -2.38 11.42
CA TYR A 441 -4.48 -1.48 10.30
C TYR A 441 -4.56 0.02 10.66
N ASN A 442 -4.39 0.38 11.94
CA ASN A 442 -4.32 1.75 12.43
C ASN A 442 -2.84 2.22 12.46
N PHE A 443 -2.22 2.33 11.31
CA PHE A 443 -0.78 2.61 11.17
C PHE A 443 -0.37 3.95 11.79
N ARG A 444 -1.18 4.98 11.60
CA ARG A 444 -0.92 6.32 12.17
C ARG A 444 -0.98 6.33 13.69
N LEU A 445 -1.91 5.58 14.29
CA LEU A 445 -1.98 5.45 15.75
C LEU A 445 -0.81 4.63 16.29
N ALA A 446 -0.41 3.57 15.61
CA ALA A 446 0.78 2.80 15.99
C ALA A 446 2.06 3.66 15.89
N GLN A 447 2.22 4.46 14.83
CA GLN A 447 3.31 5.41 14.69
C GLN A 447 3.32 6.43 15.85
N LYS A 448 2.15 6.94 16.23
CA LYS A 448 1.99 7.85 17.36
C LYS A 448 2.38 7.19 18.69
N ASP A 449 2.02 5.92 18.94
CA ASP A 449 2.44 5.18 20.14
C ASP A 449 3.97 5.08 20.23
N ALA A 450 4.67 4.84 19.11
CA ALA A 450 6.13 4.82 19.07
C ALA A 450 6.73 6.19 19.41
N VAL A 451 6.18 7.28 18.89
CA VAL A 451 6.62 8.66 19.17
C VAL A 451 6.37 9.04 20.63
N GLU A 452 5.20 8.74 21.16
CA GLU A 452 4.87 9.01 22.57
C GLU A 452 5.79 8.25 23.52
N LEU A 453 6.12 7.00 23.19
CA LEU A 453 7.10 6.23 23.95
C LEU A 453 8.50 6.85 23.86
N SER A 454 8.96 7.23 22.68
CA SER A 454 10.24 7.91 22.50
C SER A 454 10.33 9.19 23.34
N ASN A 455 9.26 10.00 23.34
CA ASN A 455 9.18 11.23 24.15
C ASN A 455 9.19 10.93 25.65
N ALA A 456 8.53 9.87 26.10
CA ALA A 456 8.55 9.49 27.51
C ALA A 456 9.95 9.05 27.98
N ILE A 457 10.67 8.30 27.14
CA ILE A 457 12.05 7.88 27.44
C ILE A 457 12.98 9.10 27.48
N ASN A 458 12.84 10.06 26.55
CA ASN A 458 13.59 11.31 26.58
C ASN A 458 13.35 12.09 27.88
N ARG A 459 12.09 12.23 28.31
CA ARG A 459 11.74 12.87 29.59
C ARG A 459 12.36 12.15 30.78
N TYR A 460 12.28 10.83 30.82
CA TYR A 460 12.90 10.03 31.87
C TYR A 460 14.42 10.30 31.92
N PHE A 461 15.13 10.20 30.78
CA PHE A 461 16.58 10.47 30.70
C PHE A 461 16.91 11.88 31.16
N GLU A 462 16.14 12.90 30.77
CA GLU A 462 16.32 14.29 31.16
C GLU A 462 16.08 14.51 32.65
N HIS A 463 15.00 13.98 33.22
CA HIS A 463 14.67 14.15 34.64
C HIS A 463 15.65 13.41 35.55
N ARG A 464 16.16 12.25 35.14
CA ARG A 464 17.13 11.46 35.92
C ARG A 464 18.52 12.06 35.89
N ARG A 465 18.83 12.93 34.93
CA ARG A 465 20.11 13.65 34.85
C ARG A 465 21.30 12.73 35.00
N PRO A 466 21.51 11.70 34.17
CA PRO A 466 22.59 10.73 34.32
C PRO A 466 23.97 11.39 34.37
N TRP A 467 24.14 12.57 33.72
CA TRP A 467 25.37 13.37 33.79
C TRP A 467 25.72 13.90 35.17
N LYS A 468 24.74 14.07 36.08
CA LYS A 468 24.96 14.37 37.50
C LYS A 468 25.16 13.09 38.28
N LEU A 469 24.31 12.09 38.06
CA LEU A 469 24.33 10.81 38.77
C LEU A 469 25.66 10.08 38.65
N VAL A 470 26.35 10.14 37.53
CA VAL A 470 27.69 9.53 37.37
C VAL A 470 28.69 10.02 38.44
N LYS A 471 28.53 11.28 38.90
CA LYS A 471 29.40 11.88 39.94
C LYS A 471 28.82 11.74 41.34
N GLU A 472 27.50 11.91 41.49
CA GLU A 472 26.84 12.01 42.80
C GLU A 472 26.37 10.63 43.32
N ASN A 473 25.89 9.74 42.44
CA ASN A 473 25.42 8.40 42.77
C ASN A 473 25.67 7.44 41.59
N PRO A 474 26.90 6.93 41.42
CA PRO A 474 27.28 6.09 40.30
C PRO A 474 26.41 4.83 40.14
N ASP A 475 25.96 4.22 41.23
CA ASP A 475 25.13 3.02 41.20
C ASP A 475 23.74 3.32 40.64
N ARG A 476 23.17 4.46 40.97
CA ARG A 476 21.93 4.94 40.40
C ARG A 476 22.08 5.27 38.90
N ALA A 477 23.21 5.89 38.53
CA ALA A 477 23.52 6.16 37.13
C ALA A 477 23.54 4.88 36.28
N LYS A 478 24.12 3.78 36.80
CA LYS A 478 24.13 2.48 36.11
C LYS A 478 22.70 1.98 35.80
N THR A 479 21.80 2.05 36.80
CA THR A 479 20.41 1.62 36.61
C THR A 479 19.68 2.48 35.58
N VAL A 480 19.80 3.81 35.66
CA VAL A 480 19.17 4.74 34.70
C VAL A 480 19.65 4.48 33.27
N LEU A 481 20.95 4.26 33.08
CA LEU A 481 21.51 4.02 31.76
C LEU A 481 21.14 2.64 31.20
N PHE A 482 21.14 1.61 32.04
CA PHE A 482 20.66 0.30 31.66
C PHE A 482 19.21 0.37 31.18
N LEU A 483 18.32 1.00 31.96
CA LEU A 483 16.92 1.15 31.58
C LEU A 483 16.74 2.01 30.33
N SER A 484 17.51 3.09 30.18
CA SER A 484 17.47 3.92 28.97
C SER A 484 17.91 3.13 27.72
N TYR A 485 18.93 2.28 27.84
CA TYR A 485 19.37 1.38 26.78
C TYR A 485 18.29 0.34 26.43
N GLN A 486 17.66 -0.29 27.44
CA GLN A 486 16.57 -1.23 27.23
C GLN A 486 15.35 -0.56 26.58
N ALA A 487 14.98 0.62 27.06
CA ALA A 487 13.88 1.39 26.50
C ALA A 487 14.16 1.83 25.06
N LEU A 488 15.41 2.20 24.72
CA LEU A 488 15.82 2.49 23.35
C LEU A 488 15.70 1.25 22.45
N LYS A 489 16.12 0.07 22.92
CA LYS A 489 15.89 -1.20 22.21
C LYS A 489 14.40 -1.42 21.92
N ILE A 490 13.56 -1.24 22.95
CA ILE A 490 12.12 -1.47 22.82
C ILE A 490 11.48 -0.48 21.84
N VAL A 491 11.72 0.82 22.00
CA VAL A 491 11.12 1.81 21.11
C VAL A 491 11.61 1.68 19.67
N SER A 492 12.87 1.26 19.48
CA SER A 492 13.39 1.00 18.13
C SER A 492 12.65 -0.12 17.40
N ALA A 493 12.19 -1.14 18.13
CA ALA A 493 11.36 -2.20 17.56
C ALA A 493 10.00 -1.68 17.02
N LEU A 494 9.45 -0.64 17.66
CA LEU A 494 8.21 0.00 17.20
C LEU A 494 8.46 0.88 15.95
N PHE A 495 9.63 1.49 15.82
CA PHE A 495 10.01 2.26 14.62
C PHE A 495 10.43 1.37 13.44
N TYR A 496 10.85 0.13 13.69
CA TYR A 496 11.41 -0.75 12.65
C TYR A 496 10.52 -0.90 11.39
N PRO A 497 9.21 -1.15 11.46
CA PRO A 497 8.40 -1.29 10.26
C PRO A 497 8.30 -0.01 9.42
N TYR A 498 8.46 1.16 10.05
CA TYR A 498 8.36 2.47 9.39
C TYR A 498 9.68 2.91 8.76
N VAL A 499 10.79 2.73 9.49
CA VAL A 499 12.13 3.22 9.13
C VAL A 499 13.19 2.12 9.29
N PRO A 500 13.07 1.03 8.50
CA PRO A 500 13.83 -0.20 8.74
C PRO A 500 15.34 -0.01 8.63
N ASN A 501 15.84 0.79 7.68
CA ASN A 501 17.27 0.96 7.46
C ASN A 501 17.97 1.62 8.64
N SER A 502 17.38 2.68 9.18
CA SER A 502 17.96 3.41 10.32
C SER A 502 17.90 2.58 11.59
N VAL A 503 16.80 1.84 11.78
CA VAL A 503 16.66 0.96 12.95
C VAL A 503 17.64 -0.20 12.89
N MET A 504 17.84 -0.84 11.75
CA MET A 504 18.85 -1.91 11.61
C MET A 504 20.27 -1.40 11.90
N LYS A 505 20.61 -0.17 11.45
CA LYS A 505 21.87 0.48 11.82
C LYS A 505 21.97 0.74 13.33
N LEU A 506 20.87 1.18 13.95
CA LEU A 506 20.83 1.37 15.41
C LEU A 506 21.07 0.06 16.16
N TRP A 507 20.41 -1.03 15.73
CA TRP A 507 20.62 -2.35 16.33
C TRP A 507 22.07 -2.85 16.17
N ASP A 508 22.71 -2.54 15.02
CA ASP A 508 24.15 -2.81 14.85
C ASP A 508 25.00 -1.98 15.81
N TYR A 509 24.73 -0.68 15.99
CA TYR A 509 25.44 0.15 16.98
C TYR A 509 25.22 -0.34 18.41
N MET A 510 24.02 -0.78 18.74
CA MET A 510 23.69 -1.37 20.03
C MET A 510 24.27 -2.78 20.21
N ASN A 511 24.80 -3.39 19.14
CA ASN A 511 25.28 -4.77 19.11
C ASN A 511 24.23 -5.76 19.66
N LEU A 512 22.99 -5.63 19.17
CA LEU A 512 21.90 -6.48 19.59
C LEU A 512 21.92 -7.84 18.85
N PRO A 513 21.60 -8.95 19.53
CA PRO A 513 21.41 -10.23 18.88
C PRO A 513 20.19 -10.19 17.96
N ALA A 514 20.17 -11.06 16.94
CA ALA A 514 18.96 -11.30 16.16
C ALA A 514 17.86 -11.86 17.06
N GLY A 515 16.63 -11.46 16.81
CA GLY A 515 15.47 -11.89 17.60
C GLY A 515 14.15 -11.52 16.96
N LYS A 516 13.07 -11.95 17.58
CA LYS A 516 11.71 -11.59 17.19
C LYS A 516 11.24 -10.34 17.94
N PHE A 517 10.14 -9.76 17.49
CA PHE A 517 9.52 -8.61 18.14
C PHE A 517 9.35 -8.82 19.66
N ASP A 518 8.84 -9.97 20.08
CA ASP A 518 8.59 -10.29 21.50
C ASP A 518 9.87 -10.33 22.34
N ASP A 519 11.04 -10.57 21.74
CA ASP A 519 12.34 -10.51 22.40
C ASP A 519 12.81 -9.05 22.55
N PHE A 520 12.51 -8.22 21.54
CA PHE A 520 12.90 -6.81 21.53
C PHE A 520 12.07 -5.95 22.51
N VAL A 521 10.79 -6.25 22.67
CA VAL A 521 9.90 -5.42 23.50
C VAL A 521 9.89 -5.77 24.99
N LYS A 522 10.76 -6.67 25.41
CA LYS A 522 10.98 -7.02 26.84
C LYS A 522 12.30 -6.48 27.33
N VAL A 523 12.40 -6.23 28.63
CA VAL A 523 13.70 -5.99 29.28
C VAL A 523 14.52 -7.27 29.25
N SER A 524 15.75 -7.20 28.78
CA SER A 524 16.68 -8.33 28.65
C SER A 524 17.86 -8.13 29.61
N PRO A 525 17.85 -8.74 30.81
CA PRO A 525 18.88 -8.56 31.82
C PRO A 525 20.29 -8.98 31.36
N ASP A 526 20.36 -9.95 30.47
CA ASP A 526 21.58 -10.49 29.85
C ASP A 526 22.31 -9.47 28.94
N LEU A 527 21.66 -8.38 28.57
CA LEU A 527 22.31 -7.26 27.87
C LEU A 527 23.12 -6.33 28.81
N ALA A 528 23.09 -6.55 30.12
CA ALA A 528 24.02 -5.91 31.04
C ALA A 528 25.45 -6.39 30.73
N GLY A 529 26.38 -5.46 30.60
CA GLY A 529 27.76 -5.76 30.16
C GLY A 529 27.97 -5.83 28.66
N ASN A 530 26.88 -5.79 27.84
CA ASN A 530 26.99 -5.77 26.38
C ASN A 530 27.87 -4.59 25.91
N THR A 531 28.71 -4.84 24.91
CA THR A 531 29.59 -3.82 24.33
C THR A 531 28.92 -3.20 23.11
N ILE A 532 28.65 -1.90 23.16
CA ILE A 532 28.11 -1.14 22.04
C ILE A 532 29.21 -0.64 21.12
N LYS A 533 28.87 -0.41 19.85
CA LYS A 533 29.78 0.18 18.87
C LYS A 533 29.73 1.71 18.92
N GLU A 534 30.72 2.34 18.30
CA GLU A 534 30.67 3.79 18.07
C GLU A 534 29.46 4.12 17.18
N SER A 535 28.61 5.03 17.66
CA SER A 535 27.38 5.40 16.96
C SER A 535 27.55 6.69 16.17
N LYS A 536 26.91 6.73 15.01
CA LYS A 536 26.76 7.95 14.20
C LYS A 536 25.31 8.44 14.29
N VAL A 537 25.12 9.72 13.99
CA VAL A 537 23.78 10.32 13.89
C VAL A 537 22.95 9.55 12.83
N LEU A 538 21.76 9.10 13.19
CA LEU A 538 20.90 8.29 12.33
C LEU A 538 20.22 9.11 11.24
N TYR A 539 19.81 10.33 11.56
CA TYR A 539 19.02 11.20 10.69
C TYR A 539 19.61 12.60 10.60
N ARG A 540 19.41 13.22 9.45
CA ARG A 540 19.60 14.67 9.28
C ARG A 540 18.23 15.32 9.12
N LYS A 541 18.07 16.53 9.63
CA LYS A 541 16.86 17.32 9.44
C LYS A 541 16.65 17.64 7.96
N VAL A 542 15.39 17.69 7.56
CA VAL A 542 15.02 18.33 6.30
C VAL A 542 15.05 19.83 6.56
N GLU A 543 16.03 20.51 5.96
CA GLU A 543 16.27 21.94 6.14
C GLU A 543 15.15 22.77 5.51
N GLU A 544 14.92 23.97 6.05
CA GLU A 544 13.87 24.89 5.60
C GLU A 544 13.95 25.22 4.10
N ASP A 545 15.16 25.40 3.58
CA ASP A 545 15.37 25.66 2.15
C ASP A 545 14.87 24.51 1.27
N LYS A 546 15.07 23.26 1.72
CA LYS A 546 14.57 22.07 1.02
C LYS A 546 13.04 21.97 1.07
N ILE A 547 12.43 22.35 2.18
CA ILE A 547 10.97 22.41 2.32
C ILE A 547 10.39 23.45 1.35
N ASN A 548 11.01 24.63 1.29
CA ASN A 548 10.61 25.72 0.39
C ASN A 548 10.77 25.30 -1.09
N GLU A 549 11.87 24.62 -1.44
CA GLU A 549 12.07 24.05 -2.78
C GLU A 549 10.91 23.15 -3.20
N TRP A 550 10.45 22.25 -2.32
CA TRP A 550 9.30 21.39 -2.60
C TRP A 550 8.00 22.17 -2.79
N VAL A 551 7.75 23.18 -1.96
CA VAL A 551 6.57 24.05 -2.11
C VAL A 551 6.60 24.75 -3.48
N ASP A 552 7.76 25.25 -3.91
CA ASP A 552 7.93 25.91 -5.21
C ASP A 552 7.73 24.94 -6.39
N ILE A 553 8.25 23.71 -6.29
CA ILE A 553 8.04 22.65 -7.29
C ILE A 553 6.55 22.37 -7.45
N LEU A 554 5.83 22.22 -6.35
CA LEU A 554 4.40 21.91 -6.36
C LEU A 554 3.57 23.07 -6.90
N ASN A 555 3.92 24.30 -6.57
CA ASN A 555 3.28 25.50 -7.14
C ASN A 555 3.45 25.57 -8.68
N LYS A 556 4.63 25.23 -9.17
CA LYS A 556 4.87 25.15 -10.62
C LYS A 556 4.05 24.03 -11.29
N ARG A 557 3.94 22.87 -10.63
CA ARG A 557 3.12 21.74 -11.13
C ARG A 557 1.62 22.03 -11.08
N ALA A 558 1.18 22.88 -10.16
CA ALA A 558 -0.23 23.29 -10.03
C ALA A 558 -0.69 24.26 -11.14
N GLY A 559 0.22 24.82 -11.91
CA GLY A 559 -0.08 25.81 -12.95
C GLY A 559 -0.32 27.21 -12.38
N ASN A 560 -1.08 28.07 -13.09
CA ASN A 560 -1.29 29.49 -12.71
C ASN A 560 -2.06 29.72 -11.40
N GLU A 561 -2.60 28.70 -10.77
CA GLU A 561 -3.23 28.80 -9.46
C GLU A 561 -2.16 28.62 -8.37
N ARG A 562 -1.62 29.73 -7.87
CA ARG A 562 -0.66 29.71 -6.75
C ARG A 562 -1.34 29.20 -5.48
N ILE A 563 -0.74 28.20 -4.87
CA ILE A 563 -1.08 27.77 -3.50
C ILE A 563 -0.45 28.80 -2.56
N SER A 564 -1.24 29.66 -1.94
CA SER A 564 -0.72 30.64 -0.99
C SER A 564 -0.54 30.02 0.41
N ILE A 565 0.43 30.51 1.17
CA ILE A 565 0.64 30.10 2.58
C ILE A 565 -0.59 30.44 3.45
N GLU A 566 -1.38 31.43 3.05
CA GLU A 566 -2.60 31.84 3.75
C GLU A 566 -3.77 30.88 3.56
N ASP A 567 -3.85 30.17 2.44
CA ASP A 567 -4.89 29.16 2.19
C ASP A 567 -4.74 27.96 3.16
N PHE A 568 -3.52 27.71 3.65
CA PHE A 568 -3.25 26.68 4.66
C PHE A 568 -3.81 26.99 6.05
N LYS A 569 -3.89 28.27 6.41
CA LYS A 569 -4.44 28.69 7.71
C LYS A 569 -5.97 28.58 7.75
N LYS A 570 -6.64 28.67 6.60
CA LYS A 570 -8.11 28.59 6.51
C LYS A 570 -8.62 27.15 6.63
N VAL A 571 -7.86 26.16 6.17
CA VAL A 571 -8.23 24.73 6.31
C VAL A 571 -8.20 24.28 7.77
N LYS A 572 -7.37 24.90 8.62
CA LYS A 572 -7.35 24.62 10.07
C LYS A 572 -8.58 25.13 10.85
N MET A 573 -9.46 25.95 10.25
CA MET A 573 -10.65 26.50 10.93
C MET A 573 -11.96 25.81 10.56
N VAL A 574 -11.94 24.71 9.82
CA VAL A 574 -13.15 23.97 9.36
C VAL A 574 -13.05 22.47 9.72
N ILE A 575 -12.25 22.12 10.75
CA ILE A 575 -12.29 20.79 11.36
C ILE A 575 -12.60 20.93 12.85
#